data_f7db526e5ce8b516a3f7c04540c30776
#
_entry.id   f7db526e5ce8b516a3f7c04540c30776
#
_cell.length_a   1.000
_cell.length_b   1.000
_cell.length_c   1.000
_cell.angle_alpha   90.00
_cell.angle_beta   90.00
_cell.angle_gamma   90.00
#
_symmetry.space_group_name_H-M   'P 1'
#
loop_
_entity.id
_entity.type
_entity.pdbx_description
1 polymer ?
#
loop_
_entity_poly.entity_id
_entity_poly.type
_entity_poly.pdbx_seq_one_letter_code
_entity_poly.pdbx_strand_id
1 'polypeptide(L)'
;HAIASALFGALKAGDALVSAVGAPYDTLLGVIGTAEKGHGSLKDYGVEYRQVELVDDAPDLEGIARTAADPKVKAVLIQRSKGYSTRASLSVAEIGEMCAIIKRVNPNAAILVDNCYGEFVETLEPTHVGADLVVGSLIKNPGGGLAPTGGYIAGRRDLVEGAAQRLTVPGIGGECGCTLGQNRLLYQGLFLAPHTVAQAVKTAVFGAKVMELLGYETEPHSSAVRHDIIQMIHMREPEALKKFCKGIQFGAPVDSYVTPEPW
;
A
#
# COMPACT_ATOMS: atom_id res chain seq x y z
N HIS A 1 11.11 -2.35 -0.38
CA HIS A 1 12.03 -2.45 0.77
C HIS A 1 11.35 -2.07 2.09
N ALA A 2 10.64 -0.92 2.19
CA ALA A 2 10.06 -0.45 3.45
C ALA A 2 9.15 -1.49 4.10
N ILE A 3 8.16 -2.03 3.36
CA ILE A 3 7.25 -3.03 3.91
C ILE A 3 7.96 -4.33 4.31
N ALA A 4 8.94 -4.79 3.53
CA ALA A 4 9.73 -5.96 3.88
C ALA A 4 10.52 -5.71 5.18
N SER A 5 11.23 -4.58 5.29
CA SER A 5 11.97 -4.21 6.50
C SER A 5 11.05 -4.12 7.73
N ALA A 6 9.83 -3.56 7.57
CA ALA A 6 8.84 -3.46 8.63
C ALA A 6 8.36 -4.84 9.10
N LEU A 7 8.00 -5.72 8.16
CA LEU A 7 7.53 -7.07 8.47
C LEU A 7 8.61 -7.94 9.13
N PHE A 8 9.83 -7.96 8.55
CA PHE A 8 10.95 -8.69 9.15
C PHE A 8 11.44 -8.09 10.48
N GLY A 9 11.21 -6.79 10.69
CA GLY A 9 11.52 -6.11 11.96
C GLY A 9 10.52 -6.42 13.06
N ALA A 10 9.25 -6.63 12.69
CA ALA A 10 8.16 -6.87 13.62
C ALA A 10 7.95 -8.35 13.99
N LEU A 11 8.35 -9.28 13.11
CA LEU A 11 8.02 -10.71 13.20
C LEU A 11 9.25 -11.58 13.46
N LYS A 12 9.04 -12.69 14.17
CA LYS A 12 10.03 -13.70 14.51
C LYS A 12 9.52 -15.09 14.15
N ALA A 13 10.41 -16.08 14.14
CA ALA A 13 10.02 -17.48 13.96
C ALA A 13 8.98 -17.91 15.02
N GLY A 14 7.91 -18.53 14.55
CA GLY A 14 6.77 -18.95 15.37
C GLY A 14 5.64 -17.91 15.47
N ASP A 15 5.85 -16.67 15.04
CA ASP A 15 4.81 -15.65 14.95
C ASP A 15 3.91 -15.88 13.72
N ALA A 16 2.71 -15.31 13.74
CA ALA A 16 1.81 -15.29 12.60
C ALA A 16 1.58 -13.85 12.10
N LEU A 17 1.61 -13.70 10.77
CA LEU A 17 1.16 -12.51 10.03
C LEU A 17 -0.25 -12.77 9.52
N VAL A 18 -1.14 -11.81 9.70
CA VAL A 18 -2.49 -11.80 9.10
C VAL A 18 -2.58 -10.71 8.05
N SER A 19 -3.01 -11.04 6.82
CA SER A 19 -3.51 -10.06 5.86
C SER A 19 -5.01 -9.88 6.10
N ALA A 20 -5.42 -8.65 6.42
CA ALA A 20 -6.78 -8.39 6.89
C ALA A 20 -7.81 -8.18 5.77
N VAL A 21 -7.37 -7.92 4.54
CA VAL A 21 -8.22 -7.48 3.42
C VAL A 21 -7.94 -8.26 2.13
N GLY A 22 -7.93 -9.56 2.23
CA GLY A 22 -7.59 -10.46 1.13
C GLY A 22 -6.09 -10.60 0.91
N ALA A 23 -5.72 -11.15 -0.24
CA ALA A 23 -4.31 -11.26 -0.63
C ALA A 23 -3.70 -9.87 -0.84
N PRO A 24 -2.49 -9.62 -0.32
CA PRO A 24 -1.77 -8.41 -0.65
C PRO A 24 -1.29 -8.44 -2.11
N TYR A 25 -0.77 -7.31 -2.61
CA TYR A 25 -0.28 -7.23 -3.98
C TYR A 25 0.82 -8.27 -4.27
N ASP A 26 0.94 -8.65 -5.54
CA ASP A 26 1.71 -9.80 -6.03
C ASP A 26 3.16 -9.87 -5.54
N THR A 27 3.93 -8.78 -5.63
CA THR A 27 5.33 -8.79 -5.21
C THR A 27 5.50 -8.95 -3.69
N LEU A 28 4.49 -8.60 -2.89
CA LEU A 28 4.52 -8.84 -1.45
C LEU A 28 4.30 -10.32 -1.11
N LEU A 29 3.59 -11.07 -1.96
CA LEU A 29 3.46 -12.52 -1.82
C LEU A 29 4.83 -13.23 -1.84
N GLY A 30 5.79 -12.69 -2.60
CA GLY A 30 7.19 -13.16 -2.58
C GLY A 30 7.89 -12.91 -1.25
N VAL A 31 7.68 -11.75 -0.62
CA VAL A 31 8.22 -11.43 0.72
C VAL A 31 7.62 -12.34 1.79
N ILE A 32 6.33 -12.62 1.69
CA ILE A 32 5.61 -13.51 2.61
C ILE A 32 6.03 -14.98 2.39
N GLY A 33 6.25 -15.39 1.15
CA GLY A 33 6.59 -16.77 0.77
C GLY A 33 5.39 -17.60 0.36
N THR A 34 4.36 -16.96 -0.21
CA THR A 34 3.20 -17.63 -0.80
C THR A 34 3.26 -17.67 -2.33
N ALA A 35 4.19 -16.93 -2.94
CA ALA A 35 4.48 -17.03 -4.36
C ALA A 35 5.20 -18.35 -4.69
N GLU A 36 5.03 -18.83 -5.94
CA GLU A 36 5.62 -20.10 -6.39
C GLU A 36 7.16 -20.14 -6.40
N LYS A 37 7.81 -18.97 -6.44
CA LYS A 37 9.27 -18.84 -6.51
C LYS A 37 9.76 -17.78 -5.53
N GLY A 38 10.80 -18.12 -4.78
CA GLY A 38 11.49 -17.21 -3.87
C GLY A 38 12.21 -17.95 -2.75
N HIS A 39 13.22 -17.33 -2.19
CA HIS A 39 13.97 -17.78 -1.03
C HIS A 39 14.17 -16.60 -0.08
N GLY A 40 14.27 -16.87 1.22
CA GLY A 40 14.46 -15.83 2.21
C GLY A 40 13.17 -15.08 2.56
N SER A 41 12.02 -15.71 2.34
CA SER A 41 10.69 -15.18 2.69
C SER A 41 10.42 -15.31 4.20
N LEU A 42 9.37 -14.63 4.68
CA LEU A 42 8.91 -14.77 6.07
C LEU A 42 8.61 -16.24 6.43
N LYS A 43 8.00 -16.99 5.51
CA LYS A 43 7.72 -18.42 5.73
C LYS A 43 9.00 -19.24 5.86
N ASP A 44 10.04 -18.95 5.07
CA ASP A 44 11.34 -19.63 5.19
C ASP A 44 11.99 -19.38 6.55
N TYR A 45 11.70 -18.24 7.18
CA TYR A 45 12.14 -17.90 8.54
C TYR A 45 11.13 -18.30 9.63
N GLY A 46 10.16 -19.17 9.30
CA GLY A 46 9.26 -19.78 10.27
C GLY A 46 8.10 -18.89 10.72
N VAL A 47 7.76 -17.85 9.95
CA VAL A 47 6.56 -17.03 10.18
C VAL A 47 5.36 -17.67 9.49
N GLU A 48 4.26 -17.86 10.21
CA GLU A 48 3.00 -18.34 9.67
C GLU A 48 2.27 -17.19 8.95
N TYR A 49 1.65 -17.48 7.79
CA TYR A 49 0.81 -16.52 7.09
C TYR A 49 -0.63 -16.95 7.10
N ARG A 50 -1.52 -16.01 7.38
CA ARG A 50 -2.98 -16.16 7.32
C ARG A 50 -3.59 -15.01 6.55
N GLN A 51 -4.74 -15.29 5.94
CA GLN A 51 -5.48 -14.31 5.14
C GLN A 51 -6.94 -14.32 5.57
N VAL A 52 -7.53 -13.14 5.68
CA VAL A 52 -8.98 -12.98 5.85
C VAL A 52 -9.53 -12.56 4.50
N GLU A 53 -10.42 -13.37 3.94
CA GLU A 53 -11.06 -13.07 2.67
C GLU A 53 -12.05 -11.92 2.81
N LEU A 54 -12.30 -11.24 1.71
CA LEU A 54 -13.35 -10.23 1.64
C LEU A 54 -14.73 -10.90 1.58
N VAL A 55 -15.73 -10.22 2.12
CA VAL A 55 -17.14 -10.59 1.99
C VAL A 55 -17.84 -9.47 1.20
N ASP A 56 -18.42 -9.81 0.07
CA ASP A 56 -19.06 -8.83 -0.84
C ASP A 56 -18.14 -7.64 -1.19
N ASP A 57 -16.88 -7.94 -1.51
CA ASP A 57 -15.81 -6.96 -1.78
C ASP A 57 -15.48 -5.99 -0.61
N ALA A 58 -15.98 -6.27 0.60
CA ALA A 58 -15.73 -5.49 1.82
C ALA A 58 -14.91 -6.28 2.85
N PRO A 59 -14.18 -5.60 3.78
CA PRO A 59 -13.48 -6.25 4.87
C PRO A 59 -14.43 -7.07 5.77
N ASP A 60 -14.11 -8.34 5.99
CA ASP A 60 -14.82 -9.20 6.97
C ASP A 60 -14.34 -8.87 8.40
N LEU A 61 -15.02 -7.93 9.05
CA LEU A 61 -14.65 -7.49 10.41
C LEU A 61 -14.73 -8.62 11.44
N GLU A 62 -15.66 -9.56 11.31
CA GLU A 62 -15.76 -10.72 12.19
C GLU A 62 -14.64 -11.72 11.94
N GLY A 63 -14.30 -11.97 10.67
CA GLY A 63 -13.17 -12.81 10.26
C GLY A 63 -11.84 -12.24 10.75
N ILE A 64 -11.67 -10.91 10.63
CA ILE A 64 -10.50 -10.19 11.17
C ILE A 64 -10.40 -10.40 12.68
N ALA A 65 -11.49 -10.15 13.43
CA ALA A 65 -11.52 -10.33 14.88
C ALA A 65 -11.18 -11.77 15.28
N ARG A 66 -11.81 -12.74 14.64
CA ARG A 66 -11.61 -14.17 14.90
C ARG A 66 -10.18 -14.61 14.63
N THR A 67 -9.60 -14.17 13.52
CA THR A 67 -8.24 -14.55 13.11
C THR A 67 -7.17 -13.86 13.96
N ALA A 68 -7.37 -12.57 14.27
CA ALA A 68 -6.43 -11.79 15.07
C ALA A 68 -6.40 -12.20 16.55
N ALA A 69 -7.44 -12.86 17.05
CA ALA A 69 -7.51 -13.30 18.46
C ALA A 69 -6.49 -14.38 18.84
N ASP A 70 -5.90 -15.08 17.87
CA ASP A 70 -4.85 -16.07 18.14
C ASP A 70 -3.59 -15.36 18.70
N PRO A 71 -3.07 -15.78 19.86
CA PRO A 71 -1.88 -15.17 20.48
C PRO A 71 -0.60 -15.29 19.65
N LYS A 72 -0.55 -16.19 18.65
CA LYS A 72 0.55 -16.25 17.69
C LYS A 72 0.56 -15.06 16.73
N VAL A 73 -0.58 -14.41 16.51
CA VAL A 73 -0.66 -13.24 15.63
C VAL A 73 0.05 -12.07 16.29
N LYS A 74 1.18 -11.67 15.71
CA LYS A 74 2.00 -10.55 16.17
C LYS A 74 1.92 -9.35 15.23
N ALA A 75 1.49 -9.57 13.99
CA ALA A 75 1.28 -8.50 13.04
C ALA A 75 0.00 -8.72 12.22
N VAL A 76 -0.73 -7.64 11.98
CA VAL A 76 -1.85 -7.58 11.06
C VAL A 76 -1.52 -6.52 10.00
N LEU A 77 -1.52 -6.94 8.74
CA LEU A 77 -1.29 -6.08 7.59
C LEU A 77 -2.63 -5.65 7.00
N ILE A 78 -2.78 -4.35 6.81
CA ILE A 78 -3.90 -3.73 6.11
C ILE A 78 -3.34 -3.03 4.88
N GLN A 79 -3.73 -3.45 3.69
CA GLN A 79 -3.41 -2.74 2.44
C GLN A 79 -4.52 -1.72 2.16
N ARG A 80 -4.21 -0.41 2.23
CA ARG A 80 -5.20 0.66 2.08
C ARG A 80 -5.75 0.73 0.66
N SER A 81 -4.86 0.86 -0.32
CA SER A 81 -5.27 0.91 -1.73
C SER A 81 -5.70 -0.46 -2.24
N LYS A 82 -6.61 -0.46 -3.21
CA LYS A 82 -7.12 -1.67 -3.84
C LYS A 82 -6.03 -2.50 -4.58
N GLY A 83 -4.91 -1.90 -4.96
CA GLY A 83 -3.94 -2.56 -5.83
C GLY A 83 -4.59 -2.92 -7.17
N TYR A 84 -4.49 -4.20 -7.57
CA TYR A 84 -5.15 -4.74 -8.77
C TYR A 84 -6.49 -5.43 -8.48
N SER A 85 -6.98 -5.39 -7.22
CA SER A 85 -8.27 -5.98 -6.86
C SER A 85 -9.44 -5.11 -7.27
N THR A 86 -10.65 -5.70 -7.25
CA THR A 86 -11.90 -5.00 -7.57
C THR A 86 -12.49 -4.25 -6.37
N ARG A 87 -12.07 -4.56 -5.14
CA ARG A 87 -12.59 -3.88 -3.94
C ARG A 87 -12.33 -2.37 -3.96
N ALA A 88 -13.13 -1.62 -3.23
CA ALA A 88 -12.85 -0.21 -2.99
C ALA A 88 -11.56 0.01 -2.18
N SER A 89 -10.92 1.17 -2.34
CA SER A 89 -9.83 1.61 -1.47
C SER A 89 -10.40 1.99 -0.11
N LEU A 90 -9.67 1.66 0.96
CA LEU A 90 -10.12 1.89 2.33
C LEU A 90 -9.97 3.35 2.73
N SER A 91 -11.02 3.91 3.33
CA SER A 91 -10.94 5.17 4.04
C SER A 91 -10.12 5.03 5.34
N VAL A 92 -9.62 6.14 5.86
CA VAL A 92 -8.97 6.17 7.17
C VAL A 92 -9.95 5.76 8.28
N ALA A 93 -11.24 6.07 8.14
CA ALA A 93 -12.27 5.67 9.10
C ALA A 93 -12.44 4.14 9.15
N GLU A 94 -12.57 3.47 8.01
CA GLU A 94 -12.66 1.99 7.95
C GLU A 94 -11.40 1.31 8.51
N ILE A 95 -10.22 1.88 8.25
CA ILE A 95 -8.97 1.42 8.87
C ILE A 95 -9.06 1.57 10.40
N GLY A 96 -9.63 2.67 10.90
CA GLY A 96 -9.84 2.89 12.32
C GLY A 96 -10.76 1.86 12.97
N GLU A 97 -11.84 1.48 12.30
CA GLU A 97 -12.74 0.41 12.76
C GLU A 97 -12.01 -0.94 12.86
N MET A 98 -11.23 -1.30 11.84
CA MET A 98 -10.40 -2.51 11.86
C MET A 98 -9.36 -2.46 13.00
N CYS A 99 -8.69 -1.33 13.19
CA CYS A 99 -7.73 -1.15 14.28
C CYS A 99 -8.38 -1.36 15.65
N ALA A 100 -9.55 -0.77 15.89
CA ALA A 100 -10.28 -0.90 17.13
C ALA A 100 -10.69 -2.36 17.41
N ILE A 101 -11.15 -3.07 16.38
CA ILE A 101 -11.52 -4.49 16.50
C ILE A 101 -10.30 -5.36 16.81
N ILE A 102 -9.21 -5.19 16.07
CA ILE A 102 -7.98 -5.96 16.27
C ILE A 102 -7.44 -5.73 17.69
N LYS A 103 -7.32 -4.47 18.12
CA LYS A 103 -6.79 -4.14 19.45
C LYS A 103 -7.68 -4.63 20.60
N ARG A 104 -8.98 -4.74 20.39
CA ARG A 104 -9.90 -5.30 21.38
C ARG A 104 -9.66 -6.79 21.62
N VAL A 105 -9.37 -7.58 20.59
CA VAL A 105 -9.16 -9.03 20.69
C VAL A 105 -7.69 -9.42 20.89
N ASN A 106 -6.75 -8.59 20.41
CA ASN A 106 -5.33 -8.82 20.54
C ASN A 106 -4.58 -7.46 20.67
N PRO A 107 -4.51 -6.90 21.88
CA PRO A 107 -3.86 -5.60 22.10
C PRO A 107 -2.36 -5.59 21.77
N ASN A 108 -1.72 -6.78 21.73
CA ASN A 108 -0.29 -6.93 21.47
C ASN A 108 0.05 -7.09 19.98
N ALA A 109 -0.92 -7.35 19.11
CA ALA A 109 -0.67 -7.42 17.68
C ALA A 109 -0.31 -6.03 17.14
N ALA A 110 0.78 -5.93 16.38
CA ALA A 110 1.15 -4.71 15.65
C ALA A 110 0.26 -4.58 14.41
N ILE A 111 -0.33 -3.41 14.20
CA ILE A 111 -1.13 -3.10 13.02
C ILE A 111 -0.29 -2.28 12.06
N LEU A 112 0.05 -2.89 10.91
CA LEU A 112 0.83 -2.28 9.85
C LEU A 112 -0.09 -1.94 8.69
N VAL A 113 -0.04 -0.69 8.23
CA VAL A 113 -0.81 -0.25 7.07
C VAL A 113 0.13 0.04 5.91
N ASP A 114 -0.04 -0.67 4.79
CA ASP A 114 0.51 -0.23 3.51
C ASP A 114 -0.34 0.93 3.02
N ASN A 115 0.21 2.14 3.15
CA ASN A 115 -0.49 3.39 2.91
C ASN A 115 -0.30 3.93 1.48
N CYS A 116 0.40 3.17 0.62
CA CYS A 116 0.67 3.58 -0.77
C CYS A 116 -0.60 4.05 -1.48
N TYR A 117 -0.48 5.19 -2.16
CA TYR A 117 -1.51 5.89 -2.92
C TYR A 117 -2.57 6.62 -2.07
N GLY A 118 -2.63 6.40 -0.74
CA GLY A 118 -3.59 7.06 0.15
C GLY A 118 -3.03 8.30 0.84
N GLU A 119 -1.71 8.45 0.90
CA GLU A 119 -1.07 9.55 1.61
C GLU A 119 -1.52 10.91 1.07
N PHE A 120 -1.85 11.83 1.97
CA PHE A 120 -2.32 13.21 1.68
C PHE A 120 -3.65 13.30 0.92
N VAL A 121 -4.40 12.21 0.75
CA VAL A 121 -5.73 12.24 0.13
C VAL A 121 -6.80 12.63 1.14
N GLU A 122 -6.70 12.14 2.37
CA GLU A 122 -7.55 12.52 3.49
C GLU A 122 -6.81 13.41 4.49
N THR A 123 -7.56 14.05 5.40
CA THR A 123 -6.98 14.94 6.42
C THR A 123 -6.29 14.21 7.57
N LEU A 124 -6.63 12.93 7.76
CA LEU A 124 -6.02 12.04 8.74
C LEU A 124 -5.28 10.91 8.02
N GLU A 125 -4.26 10.40 8.68
CA GLU A 125 -3.52 9.23 8.24
C GLU A 125 -3.81 8.04 9.18
N PRO A 126 -3.57 6.79 8.77
CA PRO A 126 -3.93 5.61 9.56
C PRO A 126 -3.38 5.58 10.98
N THR A 127 -2.23 6.21 11.23
CA THR A 127 -1.66 6.32 12.59
C THR A 127 -2.50 7.18 13.53
N HIS A 128 -3.33 8.09 13.02
CA HIS A 128 -4.24 8.89 13.85
C HIS A 128 -5.44 8.07 14.37
N VAL A 129 -5.72 6.94 13.75
CA VAL A 129 -6.89 6.11 14.03
C VAL A 129 -6.54 4.73 14.60
N GLY A 130 -5.29 4.52 15.02
CA GLY A 130 -4.88 3.34 15.78
C GLY A 130 -3.97 2.36 15.04
N ALA A 131 -3.53 2.64 13.82
CA ALA A 131 -2.45 1.88 13.20
C ALA A 131 -1.13 2.13 13.96
N ASP A 132 -0.40 1.05 14.26
CA ASP A 132 0.89 1.14 14.94
C ASP A 132 2.01 1.61 14.00
N LEU A 133 1.91 1.27 12.72
CA LEU A 133 2.91 1.58 11.71
C LEU A 133 2.26 1.84 10.35
N VAL A 134 2.71 2.85 9.66
CA VAL A 134 2.44 3.06 8.24
C VAL A 134 3.71 2.89 7.45
N VAL A 135 3.59 2.27 6.29
CA VAL A 135 4.68 2.08 5.34
C VAL A 135 4.25 2.53 3.96
N GLY A 136 5.19 3.02 3.18
CA GLY A 136 4.88 3.42 1.81
C GLY A 136 6.14 3.68 0.98
N SER A 137 5.91 4.15 -0.22
CA SER A 137 6.95 4.38 -1.22
C SER A 137 7.11 5.87 -1.49
N LEU A 138 8.37 6.35 -1.45
CA LEU A 138 8.69 7.73 -1.79
C LEU A 138 8.64 8.01 -3.31
N ILE A 139 8.61 6.98 -4.16
CA ILE A 139 8.39 7.18 -5.60
C ILE A 139 6.91 7.41 -5.94
N LYS A 140 6.02 7.39 -4.94
CA LYS A 140 4.58 7.63 -5.04
C LYS A 140 4.22 8.95 -4.36
N ASN A 141 3.04 9.02 -3.74
CA ASN A 141 2.49 10.25 -3.15
C ASN A 141 3.50 11.06 -2.32
N PRO A 142 4.19 10.49 -1.31
CA PRO A 142 5.03 11.30 -0.44
C PRO A 142 6.28 11.88 -1.10
N GLY A 143 6.69 11.34 -2.24
CA GLY A 143 7.83 11.86 -2.98
C GLY A 143 7.54 13.07 -3.86
N GLY A 144 6.26 13.47 -3.98
CA GLY A 144 5.84 14.68 -4.69
C GLY A 144 6.32 14.78 -6.14
N GLY A 145 6.61 13.63 -6.80
CA GLY A 145 7.16 13.57 -8.14
C GLY A 145 8.67 13.86 -8.23
N LEU A 146 9.35 14.10 -7.12
CA LEU A 146 10.78 14.45 -7.09
C LEU A 146 11.68 13.33 -6.55
N ALA A 147 11.19 12.52 -5.64
CA ALA A 147 11.97 11.44 -5.06
C ALA A 147 12.27 10.34 -6.09
N PRO A 148 13.53 10.08 -6.43
CA PRO A 148 13.88 9.11 -7.48
C PRO A 148 13.76 7.67 -7.00
N THR A 149 13.75 7.45 -5.69
CA THR A 149 13.69 6.14 -5.04
C THR A 149 13.33 6.30 -3.57
N GLY A 150 13.21 5.18 -2.87
CA GLY A 150 13.07 5.15 -1.43
C GLY A 150 11.69 4.73 -0.95
N GLY A 151 11.60 4.53 0.35
CA GLY A 151 10.39 4.24 1.08
C GLY A 151 10.42 4.93 2.44
N TYR A 152 9.29 4.92 3.12
CA TYR A 152 9.20 5.44 4.48
C TYR A 152 8.52 4.42 5.39
N ILE A 153 8.87 4.50 6.65
CA ILE A 153 8.24 3.75 7.74
C ILE A 153 8.03 4.76 8.86
N ALA A 154 6.80 4.94 9.32
CA ALA A 154 6.47 5.89 10.37
C ALA A 154 5.44 5.28 11.34
N GLY A 155 5.58 5.61 12.63
CA GLY A 155 4.67 5.13 13.67
C GLY A 155 5.39 4.83 14.99
N ARG A 156 5.02 3.74 15.62
CA ARG A 156 5.51 3.33 16.92
C ARG A 156 7.03 3.08 16.90
N ARG A 157 7.74 3.71 17.84
CA ARG A 157 9.21 3.75 17.88
C ARG A 157 9.87 2.37 17.83
N ASP A 158 9.40 1.43 18.64
CA ASP A 158 9.97 0.08 18.70
C ASP A 158 9.87 -0.68 17.37
N LEU A 159 8.78 -0.49 16.60
CA LEU A 159 8.60 -1.08 15.28
C LEU A 159 9.49 -0.40 14.23
N VAL A 160 9.66 0.92 14.30
CA VAL A 160 10.57 1.67 13.41
C VAL A 160 12.02 1.25 13.67
N GLU A 161 12.43 1.13 14.93
CA GLU A 161 13.77 0.66 15.30
C GLU A 161 14.01 -0.78 14.85
N GLY A 162 13.00 -1.67 15.02
CA GLY A 162 13.06 -3.05 14.51
C GLY A 162 13.25 -3.10 12.99
N ALA A 163 12.54 -2.26 12.26
CA ALA A 163 12.69 -2.14 10.80
C ALA A 163 14.09 -1.64 10.40
N ALA A 164 14.64 -0.66 11.13
CA ALA A 164 15.99 -0.15 10.89
C ALA A 164 17.07 -1.22 11.05
N GLN A 165 16.92 -2.14 12.03
CA GLN A 165 17.82 -3.30 12.21
C GLN A 165 17.83 -4.24 11.01
N ARG A 166 16.76 -4.24 10.19
CA ARG A 166 16.63 -5.06 8.98
C ARG A 166 17.08 -4.33 7.73
N LEU A 167 16.97 -3.00 7.72
CA LEU A 167 17.41 -2.18 6.62
C LEU A 167 18.95 -2.15 6.49
N THR A 168 19.63 -2.10 7.62
CA THR A 168 21.09 -2.17 7.72
C THR A 168 21.51 -3.54 8.26
N VAL A 169 22.02 -3.60 9.48
CA VAL A 169 22.31 -4.87 10.17
C VAL A 169 21.91 -4.75 11.64
N PRO A 170 21.57 -5.87 12.32
CA PRO A 170 21.34 -5.88 13.75
C PRO A 170 22.54 -5.31 14.52
N GLY A 171 22.27 -4.40 15.44
CA GLY A 171 23.31 -3.72 16.23
C GLY A 171 23.76 -2.38 15.66
N ILE A 172 23.48 -2.07 14.38
CA ILE A 172 23.73 -0.75 13.78
C ILE A 172 22.40 0.00 13.61
N GLY A 173 21.37 -0.65 13.06
CA GLY A 173 20.05 -0.03 12.93
C GLY A 173 20.09 1.31 12.20
N GLY A 174 19.54 2.35 12.83
CA GLY A 174 19.45 3.70 12.27
C GLY A 174 20.70 4.58 12.41
N GLU A 175 21.78 4.09 13.01
CA GLU A 175 23.01 4.87 13.23
C GLU A 175 23.83 5.04 11.93
N CYS A 176 23.61 4.19 10.95
CA CYS A 176 24.35 4.16 9.71
C CYS A 176 23.39 3.99 8.52
N GLY A 177 23.80 4.46 7.37
CA GLY A 177 23.04 4.33 6.13
C GLY A 177 23.55 5.32 5.09
N CYS A 178 23.30 5.01 3.82
CA CYS A 178 23.75 5.83 2.72
C CYS A 178 22.55 6.35 1.92
N THR A 179 22.34 7.67 1.92
CA THR A 179 21.31 8.33 1.13
C THR A 179 21.79 8.81 -0.23
N LEU A 180 23.09 8.65 -0.53
CA LEU A 180 23.73 9.04 -1.81
C LEU A 180 23.42 10.48 -2.23
N GLY A 181 23.31 11.40 -1.26
CA GLY A 181 23.02 12.82 -1.49
C GLY A 181 21.58 13.15 -1.90
N GLN A 182 20.64 12.21 -1.80
CA GLN A 182 19.26 12.39 -2.26
C GLN A 182 18.34 13.09 -1.25
N ASN A 183 18.78 13.33 -0.02
CA ASN A 183 17.94 13.91 1.04
C ASN A 183 17.20 15.19 0.60
N ARG A 184 17.88 16.05 -0.17
CA ARG A 184 17.24 17.28 -0.67
C ARG A 184 16.00 16.99 -1.51
N LEU A 185 16.08 16.05 -2.45
CA LEU A 185 14.95 15.68 -3.31
C LEU A 185 13.85 15.01 -2.50
N LEU A 186 14.21 14.16 -1.53
CA LEU A 186 13.24 13.49 -0.67
C LEU A 186 12.45 14.50 0.17
N TYR A 187 13.12 15.44 0.85
CA TYR A 187 12.44 16.45 1.67
C TYR A 187 11.69 17.48 0.84
N GLN A 188 12.24 17.90 -0.29
CA GLN A 188 11.52 18.81 -1.19
C GLN A 188 10.30 18.15 -1.78
N GLY A 189 10.40 16.86 -2.15
CA GLY A 189 9.26 16.07 -2.61
C GLY A 189 8.18 15.97 -1.56
N LEU A 190 8.54 15.63 -0.31
CA LEU A 190 7.60 15.56 0.80
C LEU A 190 6.90 16.91 1.05
N PHE A 191 7.63 18.02 0.97
CA PHE A 191 7.04 19.35 1.10
C PHE A 191 6.01 19.68 0.00
N LEU A 192 6.27 19.23 -1.23
CA LEU A 192 5.37 19.45 -2.36
C LEU A 192 4.27 18.39 -2.48
N ALA A 193 4.40 17.27 -1.79
CA ALA A 193 3.51 16.12 -1.92
C ALA A 193 2.02 16.44 -1.76
N PRO A 194 1.55 17.24 -0.78
CA PRO A 194 0.13 17.55 -0.66
C PRO A 194 -0.44 18.23 -1.91
N HIS A 195 0.30 19.17 -2.52
CA HIS A 195 -0.09 19.80 -3.75
C HIS A 195 -0.11 18.82 -4.93
N THR A 196 0.94 18.02 -5.07
CA THR A 196 1.07 17.04 -6.16
C THR A 196 -0.06 16.00 -6.08
N VAL A 197 -0.35 15.50 -4.88
CA VAL A 197 -1.43 14.53 -4.65
C VAL A 197 -2.80 15.14 -4.94
N ALA A 198 -3.04 16.40 -4.56
CA ALA A 198 -4.28 17.10 -4.90
C ALA A 198 -4.47 17.20 -6.43
N GLN A 199 -3.39 17.43 -7.20
CA GLN A 199 -3.46 17.43 -8.67
C GLN A 199 -3.71 16.01 -9.22
N ALA A 200 -3.10 14.98 -8.61
CA ALA A 200 -3.35 13.59 -9.01
C ALA A 200 -4.82 13.19 -8.79
N VAL A 201 -5.40 13.50 -7.63
CA VAL A 201 -6.83 13.26 -7.34
C VAL A 201 -7.71 14.01 -8.33
N LYS A 202 -7.42 15.31 -8.59
CA LYS A 202 -8.15 16.09 -9.59
C LYS A 202 -8.10 15.45 -10.97
N THR A 203 -6.94 14.99 -11.41
CA THR A 203 -6.75 14.32 -12.69
C THR A 203 -7.52 13.01 -12.75
N ALA A 204 -7.53 12.23 -11.69
CA ALA A 204 -8.30 10.98 -11.60
C ALA A 204 -9.81 11.25 -11.72
N VAL A 205 -10.34 12.24 -10.99
CA VAL A 205 -11.75 12.64 -11.08
C VAL A 205 -12.11 13.15 -12.48
N PHE A 206 -11.25 13.98 -13.08
CA PHE A 206 -11.44 14.48 -14.44
C PHE A 206 -11.44 13.33 -15.46
N GLY A 207 -10.46 12.42 -15.37
CA GLY A 207 -10.37 11.26 -16.25
C GLY A 207 -11.58 10.34 -16.13
N ALA A 208 -12.03 10.06 -14.90
CA ALA A 208 -13.26 9.31 -14.66
C ALA A 208 -14.44 9.96 -15.35
N LYS A 209 -14.64 11.29 -15.17
CA LYS A 209 -15.75 12.00 -15.78
C LYS A 209 -15.73 11.96 -17.31
N VAL A 210 -14.57 12.14 -17.91
CA VAL A 210 -14.41 12.04 -19.38
C VAL A 210 -14.81 10.64 -19.87
N MET A 211 -14.33 9.59 -19.20
CA MET A 211 -14.61 8.20 -19.60
C MET A 211 -16.09 7.83 -19.39
N GLU A 212 -16.73 8.32 -18.33
CA GLU A 212 -18.18 8.18 -18.12
C GLU A 212 -19.00 8.83 -19.25
N LEU A 213 -18.61 10.04 -19.67
CA LEU A 213 -19.27 10.74 -20.81
C LEU A 213 -19.08 10.00 -22.13
N LEU A 214 -18.01 9.21 -22.27
CA LEU A 214 -17.78 8.33 -23.42
C LEU A 214 -18.47 6.96 -23.29
N GLY A 215 -19.21 6.72 -22.21
CA GLY A 215 -19.99 5.50 -22.00
C GLY A 215 -19.21 4.34 -21.36
N TYR A 216 -18.04 4.60 -20.78
CA TYR A 216 -17.30 3.61 -20.01
C TYR A 216 -17.70 3.65 -18.54
N GLU A 217 -17.67 2.50 -17.91
CA GLU A 217 -17.80 2.36 -16.47
C GLU A 217 -16.46 2.69 -15.78
N THR A 218 -16.53 3.44 -14.69
CA THR A 218 -15.34 3.88 -13.94
C THR A 218 -15.48 3.56 -12.46
N GLU A 219 -14.36 3.23 -11.83
CA GLU A 219 -14.32 2.94 -10.39
C GLU A 219 -13.06 3.55 -9.75
N PRO A 220 -13.24 4.42 -8.75
CA PRO A 220 -14.50 5.01 -8.27
C PRO A 220 -15.17 5.88 -9.33
N HIS A 221 -16.50 6.05 -9.22
CA HIS A 221 -17.24 7.00 -10.05
C HIS A 221 -16.71 8.44 -9.85
N SER A 222 -16.83 9.30 -10.87
CA SER A 222 -16.28 10.68 -10.79
C SER A 222 -16.83 11.52 -9.64
N SER A 223 -18.02 11.22 -9.13
CA SER A 223 -18.64 11.89 -7.99
C SER A 223 -18.35 11.23 -6.63
N ALA A 224 -17.63 10.09 -6.61
CA ALA A 224 -17.34 9.39 -5.38
C ALA A 224 -16.26 10.10 -4.56
N VAL A 225 -16.34 9.95 -3.23
CA VAL A 225 -15.25 10.34 -2.32
C VAL A 225 -14.03 9.49 -2.62
N ARG A 226 -12.86 10.09 -2.57
CA ARG A 226 -11.59 9.44 -2.86
C ARG A 226 -10.80 9.15 -1.60
N HIS A 227 -10.24 7.95 -1.51
CA HIS A 227 -9.38 7.49 -0.42
C HIS A 227 -7.97 7.18 -0.89
N ASP A 228 -7.76 7.16 -2.21
CA ASP A 228 -6.46 7.10 -2.89
C ASP A 228 -6.50 7.84 -4.24
N ILE A 229 -5.41 7.76 -5.01
CA ILE A 229 -5.29 8.39 -6.34
C ILE A 229 -5.62 7.42 -7.49
N ILE A 230 -6.05 6.20 -7.19
CA ILE A 230 -6.26 5.18 -8.22
C ILE A 230 -7.59 5.41 -8.94
N GLN A 231 -7.57 5.23 -10.24
CA GLN A 231 -8.74 5.25 -11.11
C GLN A 231 -8.75 4.03 -12.00
N MET A 232 -9.80 3.24 -11.91
CA MET A 232 -10.05 2.13 -12.81
C MET A 232 -11.05 2.55 -13.90
N ILE A 233 -10.85 2.04 -15.10
CA ILE A 233 -11.73 2.22 -16.26
C ILE A 233 -11.96 0.83 -16.86
N HIS A 234 -13.23 0.42 -16.95
CA HIS A 234 -13.60 -0.90 -17.48
C HIS A 234 -13.66 -0.85 -19.01
N MET A 235 -12.58 -1.26 -19.67
CA MET A 235 -12.48 -1.29 -21.13
C MET A 235 -13.27 -2.43 -21.78
N ARG A 236 -13.68 -3.45 -21.00
CA ARG A 236 -14.47 -4.63 -21.37
C ARG A 236 -13.79 -5.56 -22.40
N GLU A 237 -13.14 -4.99 -23.41
CA GLU A 237 -12.51 -5.74 -24.51
C GLU A 237 -10.98 -5.53 -24.53
N PRO A 238 -10.18 -6.62 -24.69
CA PRO A 238 -8.72 -6.53 -24.73
C PRO A 238 -8.19 -5.56 -25.81
N GLU A 239 -8.83 -5.53 -26.96
CA GLU A 239 -8.41 -4.63 -28.05
C GLU A 239 -8.71 -3.15 -27.75
N ALA A 240 -9.79 -2.85 -27.00
CA ALA A 240 -10.07 -1.52 -26.52
C ALA A 240 -9.01 -1.06 -25.50
N LEU A 241 -8.63 -1.94 -24.58
CA LEU A 241 -7.55 -1.68 -23.61
C LEU A 241 -6.21 -1.40 -24.31
N LYS A 242 -5.81 -2.23 -25.28
CA LYS A 242 -4.58 -2.00 -26.06
C LYS A 242 -4.60 -0.66 -26.80
N LYS A 243 -5.72 -0.33 -27.43
CA LYS A 243 -5.89 0.96 -28.14
C LYS A 243 -5.80 2.14 -27.16
N PHE A 244 -6.43 2.02 -25.99
CA PHE A 244 -6.37 3.04 -24.94
C PHE A 244 -4.93 3.26 -24.46
N CYS A 245 -4.21 2.19 -24.12
CA CYS A 245 -2.80 2.28 -23.68
C CYS A 245 -1.91 2.90 -24.76
N LYS A 246 -2.07 2.48 -26.03
CA LYS A 246 -1.35 3.08 -27.17
C LYS A 246 -1.66 4.57 -27.33
N GLY A 247 -2.92 4.96 -27.17
CA GLY A 247 -3.34 6.36 -27.27
C GLY A 247 -2.73 7.23 -26.17
N ILE A 248 -2.72 6.74 -24.94
CA ILE A 248 -2.06 7.43 -23.81
C ILE A 248 -0.56 7.56 -24.06
N GLN A 249 0.11 6.48 -24.48
CA GLN A 249 1.55 6.51 -24.77
C GLN A 249 1.88 7.47 -25.92
N PHE A 250 1.12 7.45 -27.00
CA PHE A 250 1.29 8.35 -28.14
C PHE A 250 1.14 9.83 -27.75
N GLY A 251 0.21 10.14 -26.84
CA GLY A 251 -0.02 11.49 -26.31
C GLY A 251 0.95 11.91 -25.18
N ALA A 252 1.80 11.01 -24.70
CA ALA A 252 2.72 11.31 -23.61
C ALA A 252 3.87 12.21 -24.09
N PRO A 253 4.38 13.11 -23.22
CA PRO A 253 5.50 14.00 -23.58
C PRO A 253 6.84 13.25 -23.66
N VAL A 254 6.95 12.06 -23.10
CA VAL A 254 8.15 11.22 -23.04
C VAL A 254 7.85 9.88 -23.69
N ASP A 255 8.80 9.38 -24.49
CA ASP A 255 8.73 8.07 -25.16
C ASP A 255 7.45 7.82 -25.97
N SER A 256 6.88 8.87 -26.57
CA SER A 256 5.63 8.78 -27.36
C SER A 256 5.69 7.80 -28.55
N TYR A 257 6.90 7.47 -29.01
CA TYR A 257 7.15 6.52 -30.08
C TYR A 257 7.09 5.05 -29.64
N VAL A 258 7.11 4.78 -28.34
CA VAL A 258 7.06 3.42 -27.80
C VAL A 258 5.65 2.86 -27.91
N THR A 259 5.54 1.60 -28.28
CA THR A 259 4.27 0.86 -28.25
C THR A 259 4.22 0.00 -27.00
N PRO A 260 3.27 0.22 -26.08
CA PRO A 260 3.11 -0.66 -24.92
C PRO A 260 2.58 -2.03 -25.38
N GLU A 261 3.19 -3.08 -24.85
CA GLU A 261 2.79 -4.46 -25.09
C GLU A 261 2.22 -5.07 -23.81
N PRO A 262 1.13 -5.88 -23.91
CA PRO A 262 0.58 -6.61 -22.77
C PRO A 262 1.57 -7.70 -22.31
N TRP A 263 1.64 -7.92 -21.01
CA TRP A 263 2.45 -8.98 -20.37
C TRP A 263 1.63 -9.75 -19.33
#